data_e70ba37e0957cbd6ea04ce63ac8e56f2
#
_entry.id   e70ba37e0957cbd6ea04ce63ac8e56f2
#
_cell.length_a   1.000
_cell.length_b   1.000
_cell.length_c   1.000
_cell.angle_alpha   90.00
_cell.angle_beta   90.00
_cell.angle_gamma   90.00
#
_symmetry.space_group_name_H-M   'P 1'
#
loop_
_entity.id
_entity.type
_entity.pdbx_description
1 polymer ?
#
loop_
_entity_poly.entity_id
_entity_poly.type
_entity_poly.pdbx_seq_one_letter_code
_entity_poly.pdbx_strand_id
1 'polypeptide(L)'
;MNSTANDGYQCFEQLIVNLRAEGHGDVAAKLDYLLHKVAWTTGSELLGELGLQILGFQKNVPTTSAELQQLLASCMDIVRQVWPDIK
;
A
#
# COMPACT_ATOMS: atom_id res chain seq x y z
N MET A 1 12.95 14.09 13.61
CA MET A 1 12.61 13.49 13.15
C MET A 1 11.51 13.50 12.69
N ASN A 2 11.35 13.32 12.45
CA ASN A 2 10.65 13.09 12.04
C ASN A 2 9.76 12.80 11.52
N SER A 3 9.49 13.23 11.32
CA SER A 3 9.17 12.05 10.69
C SER A 3 7.69 11.75 10.55
N THR A 4 6.82 12.60 11.00
CA THR A 4 5.38 12.45 10.83
C THR A 4 5.03 12.29 9.35
N ALA A 5 5.71 13.00 8.49
CA ALA A 5 5.47 12.95 7.06
C ALA A 5 5.73 11.55 6.49
N ASN A 6 6.61 10.78 7.14
CA ASN A 6 6.99 9.46 6.66
C ASN A 6 6.13 8.34 7.23
N ASP A 7 5.34 8.63 8.26
CA ASP A 7 4.55 7.59 8.92
C ASP A 7 3.59 6.91 7.96
N GLY A 8 2.94 7.67 7.09
CA GLY A 8 2.02 7.10 6.13
C GLY A 8 2.69 6.14 5.16
N TYR A 9 3.86 6.55 4.66
CA TYR A 9 4.58 5.71 3.72
C TYR A 9 5.27 4.54 4.42
N GLN A 10 5.55 4.70 5.70
CA GLN A 10 6.11 3.61 6.49
C GLN A 10 5.18 2.40 6.48
N CYS A 11 3.89 2.62 6.55
CA CYS A 11 2.91 1.55 6.49
C CYS A 11 3.05 0.77 5.17
N PHE A 12 3.21 1.48 4.07
CA PHE A 12 3.38 0.85 2.76
C PHE A 12 4.70 0.09 2.67
N GLU A 13 5.75 0.61 3.28
CA GLU A 13 7.04 -0.11 3.33
C GLU A 13 6.88 -1.43 4.08
N GLN A 14 6.20 -1.40 5.22
CA GLN A 14 5.93 -2.62 5.98
C GLN A 14 5.10 -3.60 5.18
N LEU A 15 4.11 -3.09 4.45
CA LEU A 15 3.26 -3.92 3.62
C LEU A 15 4.09 -4.65 2.54
N ILE A 16 5.00 -3.92 1.90
CA ILE A 16 5.85 -4.51 0.87
C ILE A 16 6.68 -5.66 1.44
N VAL A 17 7.29 -5.43 2.59
CA VAL A 17 8.11 -6.47 3.25
C VAL A 17 7.26 -7.69 3.56
N ASN A 18 6.06 -7.48 4.10
CA ASN A 18 5.18 -8.57 4.49
C ASN A 18 4.70 -9.36 3.28
N LEU A 19 4.35 -8.66 2.20
CA LEU A 19 3.92 -9.30 0.97
C LEU A 19 5.00 -10.22 0.42
N ARG A 20 6.26 -9.75 0.43
CA ARG A 20 7.37 -10.57 -0.04
C ARG A 20 7.55 -11.81 0.83
N ALA A 21 7.43 -11.63 2.14
CA ALA A 21 7.62 -12.74 3.08
C ALA A 21 6.55 -13.81 2.90
N GLU A 22 5.35 -13.41 2.47
CA GLU A 22 4.25 -14.36 2.31
C GLU A 22 4.08 -14.86 0.88
N GLY A 23 5.05 -14.61 0.02
CA GLY A 23 5.03 -15.17 -1.33
C GLY A 23 4.30 -14.34 -2.36
N HIS A 24 3.98 -13.09 -2.05
CA HIS A 24 3.29 -12.18 -2.97
C HIS A 24 4.27 -11.18 -3.56
N GLY A 25 5.38 -11.69 -4.09
CA GLY A 25 6.45 -10.83 -4.59
C GLY A 25 6.05 -9.95 -5.76
N ASP A 26 5.12 -10.41 -6.59
CA ASP A 26 4.68 -9.63 -7.75
C ASP A 26 4.01 -8.33 -7.32
N VAL A 27 3.09 -8.43 -6.36
CA VAL A 27 2.40 -7.25 -5.84
C VAL A 27 3.37 -6.38 -5.06
N ALA A 28 4.25 -7.00 -4.27
CA ALA A 28 5.25 -6.26 -3.52
C ALA A 28 6.14 -5.44 -4.45
N ALA A 29 6.58 -6.04 -5.56
CA ALA A 29 7.42 -5.35 -6.53
C ALA A 29 6.67 -4.18 -7.17
N LYS A 30 5.40 -4.36 -7.46
CA LYS A 30 4.58 -3.29 -8.04
C LYS A 30 4.44 -2.12 -7.09
N LEU A 31 4.13 -2.40 -5.83
CA LEU A 31 4.00 -1.34 -4.83
C LEU A 31 5.34 -0.63 -4.61
N ASP A 32 6.42 -1.40 -4.55
CA ASP A 32 7.75 -0.83 -4.40
C ASP A 32 8.08 0.10 -5.56
N TYR A 33 7.77 -0.33 -6.78
CA TYR A 33 8.00 0.48 -7.96
C TYR A 33 7.23 1.79 -7.88
N LEU A 34 5.94 1.72 -7.56
CA LEU A 34 5.11 2.92 -7.45
C LEU A 34 5.61 3.86 -6.37
N LEU A 35 6.04 3.29 -5.23
CA LEU A 35 6.45 4.10 -4.09
C LEU A 35 7.81 4.76 -4.30
N HIS A 36 8.74 4.08 -4.96
CA HIS A 36 10.13 4.53 -5.01
C HIS A 36 10.65 4.91 -6.39
N LYS A 37 10.04 4.43 -7.45
CA LYS A 37 10.62 4.58 -8.79
C LYS A 37 9.89 5.56 -9.68
N VAL A 38 8.64 5.85 -9.37
CA VAL A 38 7.83 6.77 -10.19
C VAL A 38 7.91 8.15 -9.58
N ALA A 39 8.14 9.16 -10.42
CA ALA A 39 8.13 10.55 -9.99
C ALA A 39 6.68 11.05 -10.02
N TRP A 40 6.10 11.21 -8.84
CA TRP A 40 4.71 11.63 -8.73
C TRP A 40 4.60 13.14 -8.62
N THR A 41 3.62 13.71 -9.30
CA THR A 41 3.33 15.13 -9.22
C THR A 41 2.81 15.49 -7.84
N THR A 42 1.97 14.65 -7.27
CA THR A 42 1.41 14.86 -5.93
C THR A 42 1.37 13.56 -5.17
N GLY A 43 1.35 13.68 -3.83
CA GLY A 43 1.18 12.51 -2.98
C GLY A 43 -0.19 11.86 -3.15
N SER A 44 -1.20 12.66 -3.52
CA SER A 44 -2.54 12.13 -3.76
C SER A 44 -2.55 11.12 -4.90
N GLU A 45 -1.84 11.42 -5.97
CA GLU A 45 -1.75 10.49 -7.10
C GLU A 45 -1.10 9.18 -6.69
N LEU A 46 -0.02 9.28 -5.93
CA LEU A 46 0.67 8.09 -5.44
C LEU A 46 -0.26 7.24 -4.58
N LEU A 47 -0.95 7.86 -3.63
CA LEU A 47 -1.85 7.14 -2.75
C LEU A 47 -2.99 6.48 -3.53
N GLY A 48 -3.51 7.17 -4.55
CA GLY A 48 -4.55 6.59 -5.40
C GLY A 48 -4.08 5.33 -6.10
N GLU A 49 -2.87 5.38 -6.68
CA GLU A 49 -2.33 4.21 -7.38
C GLU A 49 -2.02 3.07 -6.43
N LEU A 50 -1.43 3.38 -5.28
CA LEU A 50 -1.18 2.35 -4.27
C LEU A 50 -2.48 1.70 -3.83
N GLY A 51 -3.52 2.51 -3.61
CA GLY A 51 -4.82 2.00 -3.21
C GLY A 51 -5.42 1.06 -4.23
N LEU A 52 -5.34 1.41 -5.50
CA LEU A 52 -5.87 0.55 -6.57
C LEU A 52 -5.16 -0.80 -6.61
N GLN A 53 -3.83 -0.79 -6.40
CA GLN A 53 -3.08 -2.05 -6.37
C GLN A 53 -3.50 -2.90 -5.18
N ILE A 54 -3.70 -2.29 -4.02
CA ILE A 54 -4.12 -3.02 -2.82
C ILE A 54 -5.51 -3.62 -3.03
N LEU A 55 -6.44 -2.83 -3.55
CA LEU A 55 -7.79 -3.32 -3.80
C LEU A 55 -7.80 -4.48 -4.79
N GLY A 56 -7.01 -4.38 -5.85
CA GLY A 56 -6.88 -5.46 -6.80
C GLY A 56 -6.33 -6.72 -6.17
N PHE A 57 -5.33 -6.58 -5.31
CA PHE A 57 -4.76 -7.71 -4.60
C PHE A 57 -5.81 -8.37 -3.69
N GLN A 58 -6.55 -7.57 -2.92
CA GLN A 58 -7.56 -8.09 -2.02
C GLN A 58 -8.66 -8.84 -2.76
N LYS A 59 -9.01 -8.35 -3.95
CA LYS A 59 -10.02 -8.99 -4.77
C LYS A 59 -9.55 -10.34 -5.30
N ASN A 60 -8.28 -10.43 -5.69
CA ASN A 60 -7.72 -11.63 -6.28
C ASN A 60 -7.24 -12.64 -5.25
N VAL A 61 -6.90 -12.18 -4.04
CA VAL A 61 -6.37 -13.03 -2.98
C VAL A 61 -7.19 -12.78 -1.72
N PRO A 62 -8.36 -13.39 -1.61
CA PRO A 62 -9.27 -13.09 -0.50
C PRO A 62 -8.80 -13.61 0.86
N THR A 63 -7.92 -14.62 0.86
CA THR A 63 -7.46 -15.21 2.12
C THR A 63 -5.98 -14.94 2.31
N THR A 64 -5.65 -14.18 3.34
CA THR A 64 -4.26 -13.88 3.70
C THR A 64 -4.13 -14.00 5.21
N SER A 65 -2.89 -13.88 5.71
CA SER A 65 -2.65 -13.92 7.14
C SER A 65 -3.31 -12.73 7.83
N ALA A 66 -3.60 -12.88 9.13
CA ALA A 66 -4.19 -11.80 9.91
C ALA A 66 -3.28 -10.58 9.92
N GLU A 67 -1.98 -10.80 10.01
CA GLU A 67 -1.01 -9.71 10.02
C GLU A 67 -1.05 -8.93 8.72
N LEU A 68 -1.08 -9.65 7.59
CA LEU A 68 -1.15 -9.00 6.29
C LEU A 68 -2.46 -8.26 6.12
N GLN A 69 -3.57 -8.84 6.57
CA GLN A 69 -4.87 -8.17 6.50
C GLN A 69 -4.88 -6.87 7.28
N GLN A 70 -4.25 -6.85 8.45
CA GLN A 70 -4.14 -5.63 9.24
C GLN A 70 -3.35 -4.56 8.53
N LEU A 71 -2.23 -4.95 7.91
CA LEU A 71 -1.42 -4.00 7.15
C LEU A 71 -2.19 -3.45 5.96
N LEU A 72 -2.91 -4.30 5.25
CA LEU A 72 -3.72 -3.87 4.11
C LEU A 72 -4.78 -2.87 4.56
N ALA A 73 -5.46 -3.17 5.68
CA ALA A 73 -6.48 -2.27 6.20
C ALA A 73 -5.89 -0.94 6.62
N SER A 74 -4.74 -0.96 7.30
CA SER A 74 -4.09 0.26 7.75
C SER A 74 -3.68 1.13 6.56
N CYS A 75 -3.12 0.51 5.53
CA CYS A 75 -2.72 1.25 4.33
C CYS A 75 -3.93 1.84 3.62
N MET A 76 -5.03 1.07 3.54
CA MET A 76 -6.24 1.58 2.89
C MET A 76 -6.88 2.70 3.69
N ASP A 77 -6.76 2.70 5.02
CA ASP A 77 -7.22 3.82 5.83
C ASP A 77 -6.50 5.11 5.43
N ILE A 78 -5.20 5.02 5.21
CA ILE A 78 -4.41 6.17 4.78
C ILE A 78 -4.88 6.64 3.41
N VAL A 79 -5.08 5.70 2.47
CA VAL A 79 -5.55 6.03 1.13
C VAL A 79 -6.91 6.71 1.19
N ARG A 80 -7.82 6.21 2.00
CA ARG A 80 -9.18 6.74 2.08
C ARG A 80 -9.27 8.11 2.72
N GLN A 81 -8.26 8.53 3.44
CA GLN A 81 -8.22 9.89 3.96
C GLN A 81 -8.10 10.89 2.82
N VAL A 82 -7.49 10.49 1.71
CA VAL A 82 -7.32 11.34 0.53
C VAL A 82 -8.34 11.00 -0.54
N TRP A 83 -8.66 9.73 -0.67
CA TRP A 83 -9.57 9.23 -1.69
C TRP A 83 -10.72 8.46 -1.03
N PRO A 84 -11.67 9.15 -0.38
CA PRO A 84 -12.73 8.45 0.37
C PRO A 84 -13.65 7.61 -0.51
N ASP A 85 -13.71 7.90 -1.79
CA ASP A 85 -14.58 7.17 -2.71
C ASP A 85 -13.90 5.99 -3.38
N ILE A 86 -12.63 5.74 -3.08
CA ILE A 86 -11.91 4.64 -3.69
C ILE A 86 -12.52 3.32 -3.21
N LYS A 87 -12.65 2.38 -4.11
CA LYS A 87 -13.25 1.09 -3.78
C LYS A 87 -12.17 0.06 -3.49
#